data_2d7996bef0ba366ff8ac6f0362389766
#
_entry.id   2d7996bef0ba366ff8ac6f0362389766
#
_cell.length_a   1.000
_cell.length_b   1.000
_cell.length_c   1.000
_cell.angle_alpha   90.00
_cell.angle_beta   90.00
_cell.angle_gamma   90.00
#
_symmetry.space_group_name_H-M   'P 1'
#
loop_
_entity.id
_entity.type
_entity.pdbx_description
1 polymer ?
#
loop_
_entity_poly.entity_id
_entity_poly.type
_entity_poly.pdbx_seq_one_letter_code
_entity_poly.pdbx_strand_id
1 'polypeptide(L)'
;MAEWAMPWAFTDRLKIRDAASAFVASRAAERAYERKLRSVAERVRTTLATTKPEQAEKALREYAELIGPWAAQSAATMLATVDRKNRDSFLREAARAGIDMRILLASPGVGYAVQDRIAENVRLIKSIVTHSADEVAKLVQESMATGMRAEDLAKRIEHVGEVSKSRARTIAATEVSKAGTALTRARAESVGSEGYIWRTARDGAVRDSHRMMEGKFVRWDSPPTLDGMTGHAGEFPNDRCYPEPVIPRGDGTSYNQPLPTQEEEKAAGEQRLMTAW
;
A
#
# COMPACT_ATOMS: atom_id res chain seq x y z
N MET A 1 -31.89 22.44 -36.09
CA MET A 1 -30.60 21.95 -35.56
C MET A 1 -30.59 22.29 -34.10
N ALA A 2 -30.94 21.36 -33.22
CA ALA A 2 -30.97 21.56 -31.80
C ALA A 2 -29.77 20.83 -31.19
N GLU A 3 -28.85 21.61 -30.68
CA GLU A 3 -27.63 21.20 -29.97
C GLU A 3 -28.02 20.62 -28.62
N TRP A 4 -27.95 19.29 -28.49
CA TRP A 4 -28.12 18.59 -27.21
C TRP A 4 -26.81 18.68 -26.41
N ALA A 5 -26.64 19.81 -25.74
CA ALA A 5 -25.62 19.92 -24.71
C ALA A 5 -26.06 19.07 -23.50
N MET A 6 -25.32 18.03 -23.19
CA MET A 6 -25.48 17.21 -21.99
C MET A 6 -24.72 17.83 -20.78
N PRO A 7 -25.37 18.61 -19.89
CA PRO A 7 -24.66 19.34 -18.81
C PRO A 7 -24.17 18.43 -17.67
N TRP A 8 -24.69 17.20 -17.56
CA TRP A 8 -24.41 16.27 -16.44
C TRP A 8 -23.06 15.53 -16.57
N ALA A 9 -22.56 15.35 -17.78
CA ALA A 9 -21.33 14.59 -18.01
C ALA A 9 -20.06 15.33 -17.51
N PHE A 10 -20.09 16.65 -17.38
CA PHE A 10 -18.91 17.44 -16.97
C PHE A 10 -18.81 17.61 -15.43
N THR A 11 -19.94 17.75 -14.76
CA THR A 11 -20.00 17.88 -13.29
C THR A 11 -19.72 16.56 -12.58
N ASP A 12 -20.13 15.42 -13.15
CA ASP A 12 -19.83 14.10 -12.58
C ASP A 12 -18.36 13.72 -12.73
N ARG A 13 -17.68 14.12 -13.82
CA ARG A 13 -16.22 13.89 -13.98
C ARG A 13 -15.39 14.65 -12.95
N LEU A 14 -15.80 15.84 -12.52
CA LEU A 14 -15.13 16.60 -11.46
C LEU A 14 -15.36 15.97 -10.09
N LYS A 15 -16.58 15.51 -9.80
CA LYS A 15 -16.92 14.78 -8.55
C LYS A 15 -16.17 13.45 -8.46
N ILE A 16 -16.04 12.70 -9.56
CA ILE A 16 -15.27 11.47 -9.64
C ILE A 16 -13.76 11.72 -9.39
N ARG A 17 -13.20 12.84 -9.87
CA ARG A 17 -11.78 13.21 -9.60
C ARG A 17 -11.52 13.47 -8.11
N ASP A 18 -12.44 14.12 -7.41
CA ASP A 18 -12.30 14.41 -5.98
C ASP A 18 -12.50 13.16 -5.11
N ALA A 19 -13.45 12.29 -5.47
CA ALA A 19 -13.67 11.02 -4.79
C ALA A 19 -12.45 10.09 -4.91
N ALA A 20 -11.90 9.95 -6.11
CA ALA A 20 -10.72 9.14 -6.38
C ALA A 20 -9.50 9.56 -5.54
N SER A 21 -9.35 10.85 -5.20
CA SER A 21 -8.26 11.34 -4.35
C SER A 21 -8.41 10.95 -2.87
N ALA A 22 -9.61 10.57 -2.42
CA ALA A 22 -9.90 10.30 -1.02
C ALA A 22 -9.16 9.07 -0.47
N PHE A 23 -8.94 8.04 -1.30
CA PHE A 23 -8.31 6.78 -0.93
C PHE A 23 -6.81 6.71 -1.21
N VAL A 24 -6.22 7.74 -1.78
CA VAL A 24 -4.77 7.82 -2.03
C VAL A 24 -3.98 7.70 -0.72
N ALA A 25 -2.90 6.92 -0.74
CA ALA A 25 -2.00 6.77 0.39
C ALA A 25 -1.48 8.12 0.92
N SER A 26 -1.36 8.24 2.25
CA SER A 26 -0.96 9.48 2.89
C SER A 26 0.55 9.72 2.79
N ARG A 27 0.98 10.64 1.93
CA ARG A 27 2.40 11.05 1.86
C ARG A 27 2.93 11.62 3.19
N ALA A 28 2.06 12.19 4.03
CA ALA A 28 2.46 12.66 5.35
C ALA A 28 2.73 11.47 6.29
N ALA A 29 1.88 10.44 6.27
CA ALA A 29 2.10 9.20 7.02
C ALA A 29 3.35 8.48 6.52
N GLU A 30 3.54 8.36 5.21
CA GLU A 30 4.73 7.79 4.58
C GLU A 30 6.01 8.47 5.07
N ARG A 31 6.10 9.81 4.94
CA ARG A 31 7.27 10.57 5.41
C ARG A 31 7.50 10.46 6.92
N ALA A 32 6.43 10.43 7.71
CA ALA A 32 6.54 10.27 9.17
C ALA A 32 7.06 8.88 9.53
N TYR A 33 6.57 7.85 8.84
CA TYR A 33 7.02 6.47 9.05
C TYR A 33 8.45 6.26 8.53
N GLU A 34 8.78 6.80 7.34
CA GLU A 34 10.13 6.78 6.78
C GLU A 34 11.16 7.37 7.75
N ARG A 35 10.88 8.52 8.39
CA ARG A 35 11.79 9.10 9.39
C ARG A 35 12.07 8.14 10.54
N LYS A 36 11.05 7.43 11.02
CA LYS A 36 11.24 6.40 12.07
C LYS A 36 12.11 5.24 11.58
N LEU A 37 11.84 4.72 10.37
CA LEU A 37 12.63 3.61 9.83
C LEU A 37 14.07 4.02 9.49
N ARG A 38 14.29 5.27 9.08
CA ARG A 38 15.64 5.81 8.88
C ARG A 38 16.46 5.87 10.17
N SER A 39 15.85 6.05 11.35
CA SER A 39 16.60 5.99 12.62
C SER A 39 17.12 4.57 12.90
N VAL A 40 16.41 3.54 12.46
CA VAL A 40 16.88 2.15 12.52
C VAL A 40 18.08 1.95 11.58
N ALA A 41 17.95 2.40 10.32
CA ALA A 41 19.02 2.31 9.34
C ALA A 41 20.28 3.10 9.79
N GLU A 42 20.09 4.26 10.41
CA GLU A 42 21.18 5.04 10.98
C GLU A 42 21.86 4.32 12.16
N ARG A 43 21.11 3.63 13.01
CA ARG A 43 21.69 2.79 14.06
C ARG A 43 22.51 1.65 13.48
N VAL A 44 22.02 1.00 12.41
CA VAL A 44 22.78 -0.02 11.66
C VAL A 44 24.10 0.59 11.16
N ARG A 45 24.04 1.71 10.46
CA ARG A 45 25.22 2.41 9.94
C ARG A 45 26.25 2.74 11.03
N THR A 46 25.78 3.29 12.16
CA THR A 46 26.64 3.62 13.30
C THR A 46 27.28 2.36 13.89
N THR A 47 26.52 1.29 14.06
CA THR A 47 27.07 0.01 14.55
C THR A 47 28.16 -0.50 13.63
N LEU A 48 27.93 -0.49 12.31
CA LEU A 48 28.92 -0.92 11.30
C LEU A 48 30.19 -0.06 11.30
N ALA A 49 30.06 1.24 11.55
CA ALA A 49 31.19 2.16 11.58
C ALA A 49 32.02 2.07 12.88
N THR A 50 31.43 1.65 13.99
CA THR A 50 32.09 1.69 15.33
C THR A 50 32.46 0.32 15.85
N THR A 51 32.00 -0.77 15.23
CA THR A 51 32.24 -2.14 15.68
C THR A 51 33.18 -2.84 14.71
N LYS A 52 34.07 -3.69 15.21
CA LYS A 52 34.93 -4.52 14.34
C LYS A 52 34.07 -5.46 13.48
N PRO A 53 34.46 -5.70 12.21
CA PRO A 53 33.68 -6.53 11.27
C PRO A 53 33.22 -7.87 11.87
N GLU A 54 34.08 -8.56 12.59
CA GLU A 54 33.83 -9.88 13.17
C GLU A 54 32.79 -9.86 14.32
N GLN A 55 32.55 -8.68 14.90
CA GLN A 55 31.60 -8.46 16.01
C GLN A 55 30.32 -7.78 15.54
N ALA A 56 30.32 -7.20 14.33
CA ALA A 56 29.23 -6.38 13.83
C ALA A 56 27.95 -7.20 13.61
N GLU A 57 28.08 -8.41 13.07
CA GLU A 57 26.93 -9.32 12.92
C GLU A 57 26.22 -9.55 14.26
N LYS A 58 26.96 -9.96 15.30
CA LYS A 58 26.42 -10.23 16.63
C LYS A 58 25.72 -8.99 17.20
N ALA A 59 26.37 -7.83 17.15
CA ALA A 59 25.82 -6.57 17.64
C ALA A 59 24.51 -6.18 16.93
N LEU A 60 24.41 -6.41 15.60
CA LEU A 60 23.18 -6.16 14.83
C LEU A 60 22.08 -7.14 15.22
N ARG A 61 22.38 -8.43 15.39
CA ARG A 61 21.37 -9.42 15.82
C ARG A 61 20.82 -9.11 17.20
N GLU A 62 21.68 -8.75 18.16
CA GLU A 62 21.26 -8.29 19.49
C GLU A 62 20.35 -7.06 19.39
N TYR A 63 20.69 -6.10 18.54
CA TYR A 63 19.83 -4.94 18.29
C TYR A 63 18.48 -5.33 17.68
N ALA A 64 18.44 -6.29 16.75
CA ALA A 64 17.21 -6.78 16.15
C ALA A 64 16.26 -7.41 17.19
N GLU A 65 16.78 -8.04 18.22
CA GLU A 65 15.95 -8.56 19.31
C GLU A 65 15.41 -7.44 20.21
N LEU A 66 16.23 -6.47 20.54
CA LEU A 66 15.86 -5.37 21.45
C LEU A 66 14.85 -4.39 20.83
N ILE A 67 14.84 -4.24 19.50
CA ILE A 67 14.00 -3.23 18.83
C ILE A 67 12.51 -3.60 18.76
N GLY A 68 12.13 -4.84 19.09
CA GLY A 68 10.77 -5.37 18.97
C GLY A 68 9.66 -4.45 19.52
N PRO A 69 9.70 -4.04 20.80
CA PRO A 69 8.67 -3.16 21.37
C PRO A 69 8.57 -1.80 20.66
N TRP A 70 9.69 -1.20 20.30
CA TRP A 70 9.72 0.06 19.55
C TRP A 70 9.16 -0.13 18.13
N ALA A 71 9.45 -1.24 17.47
CA ALA A 71 8.92 -1.57 16.15
C ALA A 71 7.40 -1.71 16.21
N ALA A 72 6.86 -2.41 17.20
CA ALA A 72 5.42 -2.54 17.41
C ALA A 72 4.74 -1.18 17.61
N GLN A 73 5.29 -0.32 18.48
CA GLN A 73 4.76 1.01 18.72
C GLN A 73 4.84 1.89 17.46
N SER A 74 5.90 1.77 16.68
CA SER A 74 6.08 2.53 15.44
C SER A 74 5.09 2.11 14.37
N ALA A 75 4.87 0.80 14.20
CA ALA A 75 3.86 0.24 13.30
C ALA A 75 2.44 0.65 13.72
N ALA A 76 2.09 0.51 15.00
CA ALA A 76 0.79 0.89 15.52
C ALA A 76 0.50 2.39 15.31
N THR A 77 1.48 3.27 15.50
CA THR A 77 1.33 4.71 15.28
C THR A 77 1.08 5.03 13.79
N MET A 78 1.81 4.37 12.91
CA MET A 78 1.61 4.51 11.45
C MET A 78 0.20 4.05 11.07
N LEU A 79 -0.20 2.86 11.50
CA LEU A 79 -1.51 2.29 11.20
C LEU A 79 -2.67 3.13 11.74
N ALA A 80 -2.58 3.64 12.98
CA ALA A 80 -3.58 4.53 13.53
C ALA A 80 -3.74 5.82 12.71
N THR A 81 -2.65 6.31 12.11
CA THR A 81 -2.69 7.50 11.24
C THR A 81 -3.36 7.18 9.90
N VAL A 82 -3.02 6.04 9.30
CA VAL A 82 -3.63 5.58 8.03
C VAL A 82 -5.10 5.25 8.25
N ASP A 83 -5.43 4.55 9.35
CA ASP A 83 -6.80 4.17 9.71
C ASP A 83 -7.72 5.38 9.85
N ARG A 84 -7.31 6.40 10.60
CA ARG A 84 -8.08 7.64 10.77
C ARG A 84 -8.37 8.29 9.41
N LYS A 85 -7.36 8.47 8.57
CA LYS A 85 -7.53 9.05 7.24
C LYS A 85 -8.48 8.21 6.38
N ASN A 86 -8.31 6.89 6.38
CA ASN A 86 -9.13 5.98 5.60
C ASN A 86 -10.60 6.03 6.05
N ARG A 87 -10.85 5.98 7.37
CA ARG A 87 -12.19 6.11 7.94
C ARG A 87 -12.85 7.43 7.54
N ASP A 88 -12.14 8.55 7.68
CA ASP A 88 -12.65 9.87 7.33
C ASP A 88 -12.96 9.96 5.83
N SER A 89 -12.20 9.28 4.98
CA SER A 89 -12.45 9.19 3.55
C SER A 89 -13.72 8.41 3.26
N PHE A 90 -13.89 7.24 3.87
CA PHE A 90 -15.12 6.46 3.75
C PHE A 90 -16.37 7.24 4.19
N LEU A 91 -16.31 7.91 5.34
CA LEU A 91 -17.44 8.71 5.83
C LEU A 91 -17.80 9.85 4.89
N ARG A 92 -16.82 10.54 4.32
CA ARG A 92 -17.08 11.61 3.35
C ARG A 92 -17.70 11.08 2.06
N GLU A 93 -17.19 9.98 1.52
CA GLU A 93 -17.73 9.40 0.29
C GLU A 93 -19.13 8.82 0.52
N ALA A 94 -19.36 8.17 1.65
CA ALA A 94 -20.69 7.70 2.04
C ALA A 94 -21.70 8.85 2.16
N ALA A 95 -21.33 9.94 2.81
CA ALA A 95 -22.19 11.12 2.92
C ALA A 95 -22.52 11.74 1.55
N ARG A 96 -21.55 11.80 0.63
CA ARG A 96 -21.77 12.24 -0.76
C ARG A 96 -22.74 11.31 -1.53
N ALA A 97 -22.66 10.02 -1.22
CA ALA A 97 -23.54 9.00 -1.80
C ALA A 97 -24.92 8.91 -1.12
N GLY A 98 -25.17 9.70 -0.07
CA GLY A 98 -26.42 9.63 0.72
C GLY A 98 -26.51 8.38 1.60
N ILE A 99 -25.39 7.72 1.93
CA ILE A 99 -25.32 6.50 2.72
C ILE A 99 -24.80 6.84 4.13
N ASP A 100 -25.54 6.46 5.19
CA ASP A 100 -25.05 6.57 6.58
C ASP A 100 -24.29 5.28 6.97
N MET A 101 -22.97 5.37 7.01
CA MET A 101 -22.09 4.22 7.27
C MET A 101 -21.46 4.27 8.68
N ARG A 102 -21.86 5.18 9.55
CA ARG A 102 -21.20 5.36 10.86
C ARG A 102 -21.20 4.10 11.72
N ILE A 103 -22.28 3.33 11.68
CA ILE A 103 -22.44 2.08 12.45
C ILE A 103 -21.59 0.95 11.86
N LEU A 104 -21.39 0.94 10.53
CA LEU A 104 -20.73 -0.15 9.81
C LEU A 104 -19.20 -0.06 9.79
N LEU A 105 -18.64 1.12 10.06
CA LEU A 105 -17.16 1.34 9.99
C LEU A 105 -16.37 0.77 11.17
N ALA A 106 -17.04 0.34 12.24
CA ALA A 106 -16.43 -0.28 13.41
C ALA A 106 -16.45 -1.82 13.34
N SER A 107 -16.38 -2.38 12.13
CA SER A 107 -16.46 -3.84 11.95
C SER A 107 -15.24 -4.57 12.52
N PRO A 108 -15.40 -5.80 13.04
CA PRO A 108 -14.29 -6.64 13.52
C PRO A 108 -13.21 -6.87 12.46
N GLY A 109 -13.57 -6.93 11.18
CA GLY A 109 -12.64 -7.10 10.06
C GLY A 109 -11.57 -6.01 9.98
N VAL A 110 -11.92 -4.76 10.32
CA VAL A 110 -10.95 -3.66 10.40
C VAL A 110 -9.92 -3.92 11.51
N GLY A 111 -10.36 -4.41 12.68
CA GLY A 111 -9.49 -4.76 13.79
C GLY A 111 -8.47 -5.84 13.41
N TYR A 112 -8.90 -6.91 12.76
CA TYR A 112 -8.02 -7.97 12.25
C TYR A 112 -7.02 -7.44 11.23
N ALA A 113 -7.45 -6.65 10.25
CA ALA A 113 -6.56 -6.05 9.26
C ALA A 113 -5.48 -5.16 9.91
N VAL A 114 -5.81 -4.42 10.97
CA VAL A 114 -4.84 -3.62 11.73
C VAL A 114 -3.82 -4.51 12.42
N GLN A 115 -4.24 -5.58 13.12
CA GLN A 115 -3.33 -6.48 13.84
C GLN A 115 -2.36 -7.19 12.89
N ASP A 116 -2.85 -7.72 11.76
CA ASP A 116 -2.01 -8.36 10.76
C ASP A 116 -0.96 -7.40 10.19
N ARG A 117 -1.34 -6.17 9.91
CA ARG A 117 -0.41 -5.15 9.42
C ARG A 117 0.61 -4.73 10.47
N ILE A 118 0.25 -4.69 11.77
CA ILE A 118 1.22 -4.43 12.84
C ILE A 118 2.27 -5.54 12.87
N ALA A 119 1.86 -6.80 12.89
CA ALA A 119 2.76 -7.95 12.95
C ALA A 119 3.72 -7.97 11.74
N GLU A 120 3.20 -7.74 10.54
CA GLU A 120 4.01 -7.65 9.30
C GLU A 120 5.04 -6.52 9.39
N ASN A 121 4.62 -5.33 9.80
CA ASN A 121 5.52 -4.19 9.92
C ASN A 121 6.61 -4.39 10.96
N VAL A 122 6.33 -5.07 12.07
CA VAL A 122 7.36 -5.45 13.05
C VAL A 122 8.43 -6.33 12.41
N ARG A 123 8.01 -7.36 11.63
CA ARG A 123 8.96 -8.22 10.89
C ARG A 123 9.79 -7.42 9.88
N LEU A 124 9.17 -6.52 9.13
CA LEU A 124 9.84 -5.69 8.14
C LEU A 124 10.82 -4.69 8.76
N ILE A 125 10.48 -4.08 9.91
CA ILE A 125 11.41 -3.21 10.65
C ILE A 125 12.63 -4.01 11.12
N LYS A 126 12.42 -5.17 11.74
CA LYS A 126 13.52 -6.07 12.17
C LYS A 126 14.38 -6.49 10.99
N SER A 127 13.77 -6.71 9.80
CA SER A 127 14.48 -7.12 8.60
C SER A 127 15.45 -6.08 8.06
N ILE A 128 15.33 -4.80 8.40
CA ILE A 128 16.34 -3.79 8.07
C ILE A 128 17.65 -4.15 8.77
N VAL A 129 17.57 -4.60 10.00
CA VAL A 129 18.73 -4.93 10.84
C VAL A 129 19.29 -6.31 10.50
N THR A 130 18.40 -7.34 10.47
CA THR A 130 18.84 -8.73 10.24
C THR A 130 19.44 -8.93 8.84
N HIS A 131 18.86 -8.31 7.82
CA HIS A 131 19.45 -8.33 6.47
C HIS A 131 20.86 -7.73 6.45
N SER A 132 21.08 -6.64 7.18
CA SER A 132 22.42 -6.04 7.29
C SER A 132 23.39 -6.94 8.05
N ALA A 133 22.92 -7.65 9.08
CA ALA A 133 23.74 -8.64 9.79
C ALA A 133 24.15 -9.80 8.87
N ASP A 134 23.20 -10.32 8.07
CA ASP A 134 23.45 -11.40 7.12
C ASP A 134 24.46 -11.01 6.03
N GLU A 135 24.33 -9.78 5.49
CA GLU A 135 25.27 -9.27 4.48
C GLU A 135 26.68 -9.07 5.06
N VAL A 136 26.78 -8.54 6.27
CA VAL A 136 28.09 -8.41 6.95
C VAL A 136 28.72 -9.79 7.21
N ALA A 137 27.94 -10.77 7.69
CA ALA A 137 28.44 -12.13 7.88
C ALA A 137 29.02 -12.74 6.59
N LYS A 138 28.31 -12.58 5.46
CA LYS A 138 28.80 -13.02 4.14
C LYS A 138 30.10 -12.32 3.75
N LEU A 139 30.18 -11.01 3.93
CA LEU A 139 31.37 -10.21 3.59
C LEU A 139 32.58 -10.63 4.41
N VAL A 140 32.41 -10.91 5.71
CA VAL A 140 33.47 -11.38 6.59
C VAL A 140 33.95 -12.79 6.16
N GLN A 141 33.03 -13.71 5.88
CA GLN A 141 33.35 -15.05 5.38
C GLN A 141 34.08 -15.00 4.03
N GLU A 142 33.60 -14.19 3.09
CA GLU A 142 34.27 -13.97 1.79
C GLU A 142 35.67 -13.40 1.96
N SER A 143 35.83 -12.43 2.85
CA SER A 143 37.14 -11.82 3.15
C SER A 143 38.14 -12.85 3.68
N MET A 144 37.69 -13.72 4.59
CA MET A 144 38.53 -14.82 5.12
C MET A 144 38.93 -15.81 4.03
N ALA A 145 37.99 -16.17 3.14
CA ALA A 145 38.25 -17.15 2.08
C ALA A 145 39.15 -16.61 0.96
N THR A 146 39.05 -15.32 0.65
CA THR A 146 39.75 -14.71 -0.51
C THR A 146 41.00 -13.91 -0.13
N GLY A 147 41.27 -13.69 1.16
CA GLY A 147 42.35 -12.79 1.63
C GLY A 147 42.10 -11.32 1.26
N MET A 148 40.83 -10.88 1.24
CA MET A 148 40.44 -9.51 0.93
C MET A 148 41.16 -8.51 1.84
N ARG A 149 41.56 -7.37 1.28
CA ARG A 149 42.20 -6.30 2.08
C ARG A 149 41.16 -5.68 3.03
N ALA A 150 41.61 -5.31 4.24
CA ALA A 150 40.77 -4.71 5.25
C ALA A 150 40.06 -3.42 4.77
N GLU A 151 40.71 -2.63 3.94
CA GLU A 151 40.12 -1.40 3.36
C GLU A 151 39.00 -1.70 2.39
N ASP A 152 39.09 -2.77 1.59
CA ASP A 152 38.04 -3.18 0.65
C ASP A 152 36.84 -3.78 1.38
N LEU A 153 37.08 -4.58 2.43
CA LEU A 153 36.05 -5.06 3.32
C LEU A 153 35.31 -3.89 3.98
N ALA A 154 36.05 -2.89 4.51
CA ALA A 154 35.43 -1.72 5.15
C ALA A 154 34.51 -0.95 4.19
N LYS A 155 34.94 -0.71 2.95
CA LYS A 155 34.09 -0.04 1.92
C LYS A 155 32.81 -0.84 1.61
N ARG A 156 32.91 -2.17 1.51
CA ARG A 156 31.75 -3.02 1.25
C ARG A 156 30.77 -3.02 2.44
N ILE A 157 31.28 -3.01 3.67
CA ILE A 157 30.46 -2.89 4.89
C ILE A 157 29.77 -1.51 4.95
N GLU A 158 30.44 -0.43 4.61
CA GLU A 158 29.83 0.89 4.51
C GLU A 158 28.66 0.91 3.53
N HIS A 159 28.78 0.25 2.38
CA HIS A 159 27.71 0.12 1.41
C HIS A 159 26.47 -0.60 1.98
N VAL A 160 26.64 -1.58 2.86
CA VAL A 160 25.49 -2.22 3.55
C VAL A 160 24.66 -1.20 4.33
N GLY A 161 25.31 -0.23 4.97
CA GLY A 161 24.63 0.88 5.67
C GLY A 161 23.78 1.75 4.73
N GLU A 162 24.25 2.05 3.53
CA GLU A 162 23.49 2.83 2.53
C GLU A 162 22.30 2.04 1.96
N VAL A 163 22.48 0.74 1.72
CA VAL A 163 21.37 -0.15 1.31
C VAL A 163 20.28 -0.17 2.37
N SER A 164 20.62 -0.16 3.66
CA SER A 164 19.66 -0.10 4.76
C SER A 164 18.77 1.14 4.74
N LYS A 165 19.31 2.30 4.36
CA LYS A 165 18.53 3.54 4.20
C LYS A 165 17.53 3.45 3.03
N SER A 166 17.97 2.91 1.90
CA SER A 166 17.10 2.70 0.73
C SER A 166 15.97 1.73 1.07
N ARG A 167 16.29 0.63 1.77
CA ARG A 167 15.33 -0.36 2.25
C ARG A 167 14.28 0.26 3.19
N ALA A 168 14.71 1.07 4.15
CA ALA A 168 13.82 1.78 5.07
C ALA A 168 12.80 2.66 4.33
N ARG A 169 13.23 3.38 3.29
CA ARG A 169 12.35 4.19 2.44
C ARG A 169 11.34 3.34 1.68
N THR A 170 11.81 2.26 1.04
CA THR A 170 10.94 1.34 0.28
C THR A 170 9.88 0.70 1.18
N ILE A 171 10.26 0.24 2.37
CA ILE A 171 9.32 -0.31 3.36
C ILE A 171 8.29 0.74 3.75
N ALA A 172 8.70 1.97 4.06
CA ALA A 172 7.76 3.01 4.47
C ALA A 172 6.71 3.32 3.39
N ALA A 173 7.14 3.50 2.14
CA ALA A 173 6.24 3.78 1.02
C ALA A 173 5.28 2.61 0.76
N THR A 174 5.81 1.39 0.69
CA THR A 174 5.03 0.18 0.40
C THR A 174 4.01 -0.11 1.52
N GLU A 175 4.43 -0.05 2.78
CA GLU A 175 3.58 -0.47 3.88
C GLU A 175 2.48 0.54 4.23
N VAL A 176 2.71 1.83 4.04
CA VAL A 176 1.64 2.84 4.17
C VAL A 176 0.57 2.65 3.08
N SER A 177 0.97 2.29 1.85
CA SER A 177 0.04 1.99 0.76
C SER A 177 -0.73 0.70 1.04
N LYS A 178 -0.06 -0.39 1.39
CA LYS A 178 -0.68 -1.67 1.76
C LYS A 178 -1.66 -1.54 2.92
N ALA A 179 -1.30 -0.75 3.95
CA ALA A 179 -2.20 -0.49 5.06
C ALA A 179 -3.47 0.24 4.60
N GLY A 180 -3.34 1.22 3.71
CA GLY A 180 -4.48 1.90 3.09
C GLY A 180 -5.40 0.94 2.35
N THR A 181 -4.84 0.07 1.51
CA THR A 181 -5.59 -0.94 0.75
C THR A 181 -6.30 -1.95 1.67
N ALA A 182 -5.60 -2.51 2.65
CA ALA A 182 -6.17 -3.48 3.60
C ALA A 182 -7.35 -2.90 4.39
N LEU A 183 -7.21 -1.66 4.86
CA LEU A 183 -8.28 -0.95 5.59
C LEU A 183 -9.44 -0.57 4.68
N THR A 184 -9.17 -0.19 3.43
CA THR A 184 -10.21 0.08 2.43
C THR A 184 -11.00 -1.19 2.15
N ARG A 185 -10.32 -2.31 1.90
CA ARG A 185 -10.93 -3.61 1.68
C ARG A 185 -11.82 -4.03 2.86
N ALA A 186 -11.26 -4.04 4.08
CA ALA A 186 -11.99 -4.47 5.27
C ALA A 186 -13.29 -3.67 5.50
N ARG A 187 -13.25 -2.35 5.26
CA ARG A 187 -14.43 -1.49 5.35
C ARG A 187 -15.41 -1.72 4.20
N ALA A 188 -14.90 -1.83 2.98
CA ALA A 188 -15.72 -2.05 1.80
C ALA A 188 -16.47 -3.39 1.88
N GLU A 189 -15.78 -4.48 2.22
CA GLU A 189 -16.38 -5.79 2.42
C GLU A 189 -17.45 -5.79 3.54
N SER A 190 -17.23 -5.03 4.62
CA SER A 190 -18.20 -4.92 5.72
C SER A 190 -19.53 -4.26 5.35
N VAL A 191 -19.57 -3.55 4.23
CA VAL A 191 -20.78 -2.94 3.67
C VAL A 191 -21.25 -3.62 2.39
N GLY A 192 -20.73 -4.83 2.12
CA GLY A 192 -21.16 -5.65 0.98
C GLY A 192 -20.53 -5.31 -0.36
N SER A 193 -19.40 -4.57 -0.37
CA SER A 193 -18.66 -4.31 -1.60
C SER A 193 -18.01 -5.59 -2.12
N GLU A 194 -18.23 -5.93 -3.38
CA GLU A 194 -17.60 -7.07 -4.03
C GLU A 194 -16.25 -6.77 -4.64
N GLY A 195 -15.92 -5.48 -4.81
CA GLY A 195 -14.69 -5.07 -5.46
C GLY A 195 -14.50 -3.56 -5.52
N TYR A 196 -13.57 -3.15 -6.35
CA TYR A 196 -13.16 -1.76 -6.46
C TYR A 196 -12.76 -1.41 -7.90
N ILE A 197 -12.73 -0.11 -8.21
CA ILE A 197 -12.11 0.40 -9.42
C ILE A 197 -10.63 0.64 -9.14
N TRP A 198 -9.76 0.06 -9.95
CA TRP A 198 -8.32 0.30 -9.90
C TRP A 198 -8.01 1.75 -10.28
N ARG A 199 -7.32 2.46 -9.41
CA ARG A 199 -6.88 3.84 -9.67
C ARG A 199 -5.37 3.94 -9.58
N THR A 200 -4.79 4.68 -10.49
CA THR A 200 -3.36 5.00 -10.51
C THR A 200 -3.10 6.42 -10.03
N ALA A 201 -1.86 6.71 -9.61
CA ALA A 201 -1.46 8.09 -9.29
C ALA A 201 -1.41 9.02 -10.53
N ARG A 202 -1.57 8.47 -11.74
CA ARG A 202 -1.55 9.19 -13.03
C ARG A 202 -0.30 10.04 -13.25
N ASP A 203 0.84 9.62 -12.70
CA ASP A 203 2.13 10.25 -12.93
C ASP A 203 3.09 9.33 -13.71
N GLY A 204 4.25 9.89 -14.11
CA GLY A 204 5.23 9.19 -14.93
C GLY A 204 5.92 7.99 -14.28
N ALA A 205 5.71 7.76 -12.98
CA ALA A 205 6.32 6.65 -12.25
C ALA A 205 5.38 5.44 -12.09
N VAL A 206 4.16 5.48 -12.64
CA VAL A 206 3.25 4.33 -12.69
C VAL A 206 3.75 3.35 -13.75
N ARG A 207 3.92 2.07 -13.36
CA ARG A 207 4.32 0.99 -14.28
C ARG A 207 3.29 0.80 -15.38
N ASP A 208 3.72 0.37 -16.58
CA ASP A 208 2.82 0.22 -17.72
C ASP A 208 1.72 -0.83 -17.46
N SER A 209 2.06 -1.96 -16.84
CA SER A 209 1.11 -2.98 -16.40
C SER A 209 0.01 -2.41 -15.48
N HIS A 210 0.38 -1.55 -14.54
CA HIS A 210 -0.55 -0.88 -13.63
C HIS A 210 -1.37 0.21 -14.33
N ARG A 211 -0.76 0.92 -15.31
CA ARG A 211 -1.46 1.94 -16.10
C ARG A 211 -2.61 1.34 -16.92
N MET A 212 -2.42 0.13 -17.43
CA MET A 212 -3.46 -0.62 -18.15
C MET A 212 -4.63 -1.05 -17.26
N MET A 213 -4.44 -1.02 -15.93
CA MET A 213 -5.51 -1.33 -14.96
C MET A 213 -6.36 -0.11 -14.59
N GLU A 214 -5.94 1.11 -14.94
CA GLU A 214 -6.71 2.33 -14.62
C GLU A 214 -8.17 2.22 -15.07
N GLY A 215 -9.09 2.40 -14.12
CA GLY A 215 -10.53 2.35 -14.37
C GLY A 215 -11.15 0.96 -14.43
N LYS A 216 -10.37 -0.13 -14.38
CA LYS A 216 -10.91 -1.50 -14.39
C LYS A 216 -11.48 -1.87 -13.03
N PHE A 217 -12.58 -2.59 -13.06
CA PHE A 217 -13.14 -3.25 -11.88
C PHE A 217 -12.29 -4.46 -11.50
N VAL A 218 -12.00 -4.60 -10.20
CA VAL A 218 -11.26 -5.73 -9.63
C VAL A 218 -12.03 -6.24 -8.43
N ARG A 219 -12.32 -7.54 -8.38
CA ARG A 219 -12.95 -8.18 -7.23
C ARG A 219 -11.97 -8.33 -6.07
N TRP A 220 -12.48 -8.23 -4.83
CA TRP A 220 -11.67 -8.42 -3.62
C TRP A 220 -11.14 -9.85 -3.43
N ASP A 221 -11.83 -10.84 -3.99
CA ASP A 221 -11.47 -12.25 -3.92
C ASP A 221 -10.57 -12.72 -5.09
N SER A 222 -10.34 -11.85 -6.09
CA SER A 222 -9.57 -12.20 -7.30
C SER A 222 -8.61 -11.09 -7.69
N PRO A 223 -7.50 -10.92 -6.91
CA PRO A 223 -6.49 -9.92 -7.23
C PRO A 223 -5.75 -10.25 -8.53
N PRO A 224 -5.42 -9.24 -9.35
CA PRO A 224 -4.69 -9.46 -10.61
C PRO A 224 -3.23 -9.86 -10.36
N THR A 225 -2.66 -10.59 -11.33
CA THR A 225 -1.22 -10.83 -11.40
C THR A 225 -0.59 -9.85 -12.39
N LEU A 226 0.28 -8.98 -11.89
CA LEU A 226 1.00 -7.97 -12.66
C LEU A 226 2.50 -8.09 -12.39
N ASP A 227 3.31 -8.06 -13.43
CA ASP A 227 4.79 -8.14 -13.32
C ASP A 227 5.26 -9.36 -12.50
N GLY A 228 4.56 -10.51 -12.61
CA GLY A 228 4.86 -11.75 -11.90
C GLY A 228 4.47 -11.76 -10.41
N MET A 229 3.77 -10.75 -9.91
CA MET A 229 3.26 -10.68 -8.54
C MET A 229 1.74 -10.57 -8.53
N THR A 230 1.08 -11.21 -7.58
CA THR A 230 -0.37 -11.13 -7.38
C THR A 230 -0.67 -10.19 -6.22
N GLY A 231 -1.58 -9.22 -6.43
CA GLY A 231 -1.94 -8.26 -5.39
C GLY A 231 -2.98 -7.25 -5.86
N HIS A 232 -3.55 -6.54 -4.90
CA HIS A 232 -4.47 -5.42 -5.16
C HIS A 232 -3.73 -4.10 -5.43
N ALA A 233 -4.47 -3.11 -5.92
CA ALA A 233 -3.95 -1.75 -6.08
C ALA A 233 -3.37 -1.23 -4.76
N GLY A 234 -2.10 -0.78 -4.76
CA GLY A 234 -1.39 -0.32 -3.57
C GLY A 234 -0.64 -1.40 -2.79
N GLU A 235 -0.67 -2.67 -3.21
CA GLU A 235 0.03 -3.76 -2.50
C GLU A 235 1.41 -4.10 -3.08
N PHE A 236 1.71 -3.65 -4.27
CA PHE A 236 3.01 -3.90 -4.92
C PHE A 236 4.12 -3.00 -4.33
N PRO A 237 5.39 -3.41 -4.37
CA PRO A 237 6.49 -2.57 -3.90
C PRO A 237 6.53 -1.20 -4.57
N ASN A 238 6.60 -0.13 -3.77
CA ASN A 238 6.55 1.28 -4.23
C ASN A 238 5.34 1.62 -5.09
N ASP A 239 4.23 0.89 -4.94
CA ASP A 239 3.00 1.14 -5.69
C ASP A 239 2.29 2.38 -5.15
N ARG A 240 1.78 3.18 -6.10
CA ARG A 240 0.99 4.38 -5.82
C ARG A 240 -0.42 4.28 -6.40
N CYS A 241 -0.79 3.09 -6.85
CA CYS A 241 -2.18 2.77 -7.15
C CYS A 241 -2.99 2.64 -5.85
N TYR A 242 -4.29 2.72 -5.96
CA TYR A 242 -5.19 2.57 -4.83
C TYR A 242 -6.54 2.02 -5.27
N PRO A 243 -7.23 1.28 -4.40
CA PRO A 243 -8.56 0.80 -4.67
C PRO A 243 -9.60 1.88 -4.36
N GLU A 244 -10.45 2.20 -5.32
CA GLU A 244 -11.65 3.01 -5.13
C GLU A 244 -12.85 2.07 -4.99
N PRO A 245 -13.40 1.83 -3.78
CA PRO A 245 -14.37 0.78 -3.54
C PRO A 245 -15.69 1.05 -4.26
N VAL A 246 -16.28 0.01 -4.83
CA VAL A 246 -17.66 0.02 -5.35
C VAL A 246 -18.59 -0.35 -4.20
N ILE A 247 -19.42 0.58 -3.75
CA ILE A 247 -20.28 0.41 -2.57
C ILE A 247 -21.72 0.23 -3.02
N PRO A 248 -22.40 -0.90 -2.67
CA PRO A 248 -23.79 -1.14 -3.02
C PRO A 248 -24.69 -0.15 -2.28
N ARG A 249 -25.76 0.31 -2.95
CA ARG A 249 -26.85 1.09 -2.39
C ARG A 249 -28.06 0.17 -2.16
N GLY A 250 -28.90 0.54 -1.21
CA GLY A 250 -30.09 -0.23 -0.90
C GLY A 250 -31.17 -0.28 -2.01
N ASP A 251 -31.02 0.53 -3.06
CA ASP A 251 -31.89 0.57 -4.24
C ASP A 251 -31.43 -0.35 -5.38
N GLY A 252 -30.42 -1.20 -5.15
CA GLY A 252 -29.84 -2.08 -6.17
C GLY A 252 -28.82 -1.41 -7.09
N THR A 253 -28.54 -0.12 -6.91
CA THR A 253 -27.45 0.57 -7.60
C THR A 253 -26.16 0.52 -6.77
N SER A 254 -25.04 0.90 -7.37
CA SER A 254 -23.78 1.01 -6.64
C SER A 254 -23.18 2.40 -6.81
N TYR A 255 -22.55 2.90 -5.75
CA TYR A 255 -21.71 4.07 -5.83
C TYR A 255 -20.37 3.69 -6.49
N ASN A 256 -19.87 4.51 -7.38
CA ASN A 256 -18.68 4.23 -8.21
C ASN A 256 -18.81 2.99 -9.11
N GLN A 257 -19.99 2.76 -9.67
CA GLN A 257 -20.16 1.67 -10.63
C GLN A 257 -19.20 1.85 -11.81
N PRO A 258 -18.46 0.81 -12.23
CA PRO A 258 -17.69 0.87 -13.45
C PRO A 258 -18.65 1.19 -14.63
N LEU A 259 -18.16 1.97 -15.58
CA LEU A 259 -18.88 2.11 -16.85
C LEU A 259 -19.03 0.70 -17.45
N PRO A 260 -20.22 0.32 -17.95
CA PRO A 260 -20.38 -0.95 -18.61
C PRO A 260 -19.38 -1.07 -19.75
N THR A 261 -18.83 -2.25 -19.92
CA THR A 261 -17.97 -2.54 -21.07
C THR A 261 -18.79 -2.49 -22.35
N GLN A 262 -18.16 -2.29 -23.51
CA GLN A 262 -18.88 -2.32 -24.79
C GLN A 262 -19.63 -3.62 -25.02
N GLU A 263 -19.16 -4.75 -24.47
CA GLU A 263 -19.83 -6.05 -24.53
C GLU A 263 -21.07 -6.09 -23.65
N GLU A 264 -21.00 -5.52 -22.44
CA GLU A 264 -22.14 -5.41 -21.53
C GLU A 264 -23.22 -4.45 -22.05
N GLU A 265 -22.82 -3.32 -22.68
CA GLU A 265 -23.76 -2.40 -23.32
C GLU A 265 -24.47 -3.07 -24.50
N LYS A 266 -23.75 -3.88 -25.29
CA LYS A 266 -24.31 -4.64 -26.40
C LYS A 266 -25.26 -5.71 -25.91
N ALA A 267 -24.88 -6.50 -24.90
CA ALA A 267 -25.73 -7.52 -24.29
C ALA A 267 -27.00 -6.94 -23.65
N ALA A 268 -26.88 -5.80 -22.95
CA ALA A 268 -28.03 -5.08 -22.40
C ALA A 268 -28.94 -4.51 -23.49
N GLY A 269 -28.39 -4.07 -24.62
CA GLY A 269 -29.14 -3.64 -25.80
C GLY A 269 -29.91 -4.79 -26.45
N GLU A 270 -29.31 -5.96 -26.60
CA GLU A 270 -29.95 -7.16 -27.14
C GLU A 270 -31.09 -7.70 -26.23
N GLN A 271 -30.86 -7.64 -24.90
CA GLN A 271 -31.84 -8.07 -23.92
C GLN A 271 -33.09 -7.15 -23.89
N ARG A 272 -32.90 -5.82 -24.05
CA ARG A 272 -34.03 -4.87 -24.18
C ARG A 272 -34.83 -5.06 -25.44
N LEU A 273 -34.22 -5.47 -26.55
CA LEU A 273 -34.91 -5.81 -27.78
C LEU A 273 -35.73 -7.10 -27.67
N MET A 274 -35.27 -8.09 -26.89
CA MET A 274 -35.98 -9.34 -26.65
C MET A 274 -37.20 -9.20 -25.71
N THR A 275 -37.21 -8.19 -24.83
CA THR A 275 -38.32 -7.94 -23.89
C THR A 275 -39.38 -6.96 -24.42
N ALA A 276 -39.15 -6.42 -25.60
CA ALA A 276 -40.07 -5.46 -26.25
C ALA A 276 -41.00 -6.10 -27.28
N TRP A 277 -41.03 -7.43 -27.37
CA TRP A 277 -41.98 -8.27 -28.15
C TRP A 277 -42.72 -9.21 -27.20
#